data_96937e3fd2b85b030a6a6e7988333ead
#
_entry.id   96937e3fd2b85b030a6a6e7988333ead
#
_cell.length_a   1.000
_cell.length_b   1.000
_cell.length_c   1.000
_cell.angle_alpha   90.00
_cell.angle_beta   90.00
_cell.angle_gamma   90.00
#
_symmetry.space_group_name_H-M   'P 1'
#
loop_
_entity.id
_entity.type
_entity.pdbx_description
1 polymer ?
#
loop_
_entity_poly.entity_id
_entity_poly.type
_entity_poly.pdbx_seq_one_letter_code
_entity_poly.pdbx_strand_id
1 'polypeptide(L)'
;MNVLVVGGAGYIGSHCVRQAVAAGHVVAVLDDLSYGHAESVPAGVKLYRADMGDQAAVRAALRETRAEVVIDFAAFTNVGESVQQPERYHENNVVRTEGLLQAMLAE
;
A
#
# COMPACT_ATOMS: atom_id res chain seq x y z
N MET A 1 -7.57 6.27 14.79
CA MET A 1 -6.20 5.83 14.46
C MET A 1 -5.75 6.41 13.14
N ASN A 2 -4.46 6.60 13.00
CA ASN A 2 -3.86 6.93 11.71
C ASN A 2 -3.42 5.65 11.01
N VAL A 3 -3.98 5.40 9.84
CA VAL A 3 -3.78 4.13 9.10
C VAL A 3 -3.19 4.41 7.72
N LEU A 4 -2.13 3.71 7.38
CA LEU A 4 -1.59 3.71 6.01
C LEU A 4 -1.97 2.39 5.35
N VAL A 5 -2.68 2.46 4.23
CA VAL A 5 -3.09 1.29 3.47
C VAL A 5 -2.21 1.19 2.21
N VAL A 6 -1.32 0.23 2.18
CA VAL A 6 -0.47 -0.05 1.02
C VAL A 6 -1.27 -0.92 0.05
N GLY A 7 -1.37 -0.48 -1.20
CA GLY A 7 -2.26 -1.10 -2.18
C GLY A 7 -3.73 -0.68 -2.01
N GLY A 8 -3.97 0.46 -1.39
CA GLY A 8 -5.33 0.93 -1.09
C GLY A 8 -6.13 1.41 -2.30
N ALA A 9 -5.51 1.53 -3.48
CA ALA A 9 -6.21 1.88 -4.72
C ALA A 9 -6.71 0.64 -5.49
N GLY A 10 -6.35 -0.56 -5.06
CA GLY A 10 -6.84 -1.81 -5.64
C GLY A 10 -8.25 -2.15 -5.19
N TYR A 11 -8.79 -3.26 -5.72
CA TYR A 11 -10.18 -3.64 -5.44
C TYR A 11 -10.45 -3.87 -3.95
N ILE A 12 -9.70 -4.78 -3.33
CA ILE A 12 -9.92 -5.11 -1.91
C ILE A 12 -9.43 -3.97 -1.02
N GLY A 13 -8.26 -3.39 -1.34
CA GLY A 13 -7.70 -2.30 -0.58
C GLY A 13 -8.60 -1.08 -0.53
N SER A 14 -9.26 -0.73 -1.65
CA SER A 14 -10.16 0.42 -1.70
C SER A 14 -11.41 0.22 -0.83
N HIS A 15 -11.91 -1.00 -0.72
CA HIS A 15 -13.02 -1.31 0.21
C HIS A 15 -12.57 -1.15 1.66
N CYS A 16 -11.38 -1.62 2.00
CA CYS A 16 -10.81 -1.44 3.33
C CYS A 16 -10.66 0.05 3.68
N VAL A 17 -10.16 0.86 2.74
CA VAL A 17 -10.02 2.30 2.92
C VAL A 17 -11.36 2.96 3.25
N ARG A 18 -12.40 2.64 2.48
CA ARG A 18 -13.73 3.21 2.71
C ARG A 18 -14.30 2.83 4.07
N GLN A 19 -14.13 1.57 4.47
CA GLN A 19 -14.60 1.11 5.78
C GLN A 19 -13.83 1.80 6.93
N ALA A 20 -12.52 1.97 6.79
CA ALA A 20 -11.72 2.64 7.80
C ALA A 20 -12.10 4.11 7.95
N VAL A 21 -12.33 4.80 6.83
CA VAL A 21 -12.81 6.19 6.85
C VAL A 21 -14.18 6.30 7.52
N ALA A 22 -15.10 5.39 7.17
CA ALA A 22 -16.43 5.37 7.76
C ALA A 22 -16.40 5.10 9.28
N ALA A 23 -15.41 4.37 9.75
CA ALA A 23 -15.21 4.09 11.17
C ALA A 23 -14.52 5.24 11.92
N GLY A 24 -14.18 6.33 11.25
CA GLY A 24 -13.60 7.51 11.86
C GLY A 24 -12.09 7.54 11.93
N HIS A 25 -11.40 6.64 11.25
CA HIS A 25 -9.94 6.64 11.18
C HIS A 25 -9.43 7.66 10.15
N VAL A 26 -8.23 8.18 10.39
CA VAL A 26 -7.51 9.00 9.42
C VAL A 26 -6.71 8.06 8.54
N VAL A 27 -7.03 8.03 7.25
CA VAL A 27 -6.49 7.05 6.31
C VAL A 27 -5.70 7.74 5.22
N ALA A 28 -4.53 7.17 4.89
CA ALA A 28 -3.77 7.50 3.70
C ALA A 28 -3.51 6.22 2.90
N VAL A 29 -3.25 6.36 1.62
CA VAL A 29 -3.00 5.25 0.71
C VAL A 29 -1.62 5.41 0.09
N LEU A 30 -0.86 4.31 0.00
CA LEU A 30 0.35 4.23 -0.80
C LEU A 30 0.14 3.15 -1.85
N ASP A 31 0.27 3.51 -3.12
CA ASP A 31 0.01 2.61 -4.24
C ASP A 31 0.81 3.07 -5.45
N ASP A 32 1.43 2.15 -6.18
CA ASP A 32 2.12 2.47 -7.43
C ASP A 32 1.17 2.49 -8.63
N LEU A 33 -0.10 2.12 -8.41
CA LEU A 33 -1.16 2.06 -9.40
C LEU A 33 -0.96 1.02 -10.50
N SER A 34 -0.16 -0.01 -10.24
CA SER A 34 0.05 -1.12 -11.20
C SER A 34 -1.26 -1.83 -11.54
N TYR A 35 -2.10 -2.05 -10.55
CA TYR A 35 -3.41 -2.71 -10.70
C TYR A 35 -4.57 -1.89 -10.15
N GLY A 36 -4.28 -0.83 -9.41
CA GLY A 36 -5.29 0.05 -8.84
C GLY A 36 -5.51 1.29 -9.68
N HIS A 37 -6.50 2.07 -9.30
CA HIS A 37 -6.86 3.33 -9.95
C HIS A 37 -6.94 4.45 -8.93
N ALA A 38 -6.37 5.61 -9.27
CA ALA A 38 -6.43 6.78 -8.39
C ALA A 38 -7.87 7.18 -8.07
N GLU A 39 -8.80 6.96 -9.00
CA GLU A 39 -10.23 7.25 -8.82
C GLU A 39 -10.88 6.37 -7.75
N SER A 40 -10.28 5.24 -7.41
CA SER A 40 -10.78 4.36 -6.35
C SER A 40 -10.49 4.90 -4.96
N VAL A 41 -9.59 5.88 -4.83
CA VAL A 41 -9.26 6.50 -3.55
C VAL A 41 -10.30 7.56 -3.23
N PRO A 42 -10.99 7.48 -2.06
CA PRO A 42 -12.00 8.47 -1.70
C PRO A 42 -11.46 9.89 -1.60
N ALA A 43 -12.31 10.86 -1.87
CA ALA A 43 -11.96 12.26 -1.65
C ALA A 43 -11.59 12.50 -0.18
N GLY A 44 -10.54 13.28 0.06
CA GLY A 44 -10.05 13.57 1.39
C GLY A 44 -9.02 12.56 1.92
N VAL A 45 -8.84 11.43 1.24
CA VAL A 45 -7.79 10.46 1.55
C VAL A 45 -6.56 10.80 0.72
N LYS A 46 -5.41 10.98 1.37
CA LYS A 46 -4.17 11.30 0.66
C LYS A 46 -3.61 10.06 -0.03
N LEU A 47 -3.26 10.20 -1.30
CA LEU A 47 -2.61 9.16 -2.09
C LEU A 47 -1.13 9.47 -2.26
N TYR A 48 -0.30 8.55 -1.81
CA TYR A 48 1.15 8.54 -2.09
C TYR A 48 1.37 7.56 -3.25
N ARG A 49 1.64 8.10 -4.43
CA ARG A 49 1.92 7.28 -5.61
C ARG A 49 3.38 6.87 -5.60
N ALA A 50 3.63 5.68 -5.06
CA ALA A 50 4.98 5.15 -4.92
C ALA A 50 4.94 3.63 -4.81
N ASP A 51 6.09 3.01 -5.09
CA ASP A 51 6.32 1.59 -4.87
C ASP A 51 6.63 1.35 -3.38
N MET A 52 6.07 0.29 -2.81
CA MET A 52 6.35 -0.04 -1.40
C MET A 52 7.81 -0.43 -1.15
N GLY A 53 8.58 -0.74 -2.20
CA GLY A 53 10.02 -0.97 -2.12
C GLY A 53 10.85 0.30 -2.11
N ASP A 54 10.25 1.45 -2.43
CA ASP A 54 10.90 2.75 -2.34
C ASP A 54 10.92 3.21 -0.88
N GLN A 55 12.01 2.91 -0.17
CA GLN A 55 12.09 3.18 1.25
C GLN A 55 11.99 4.66 1.59
N ALA A 56 12.54 5.53 0.76
CA ALA A 56 12.47 6.98 1.00
C ALA A 56 11.01 7.47 0.96
N ALA A 57 10.26 7.03 -0.05
CA ALA A 57 8.85 7.40 -0.18
C ALA A 57 7.98 6.82 0.93
N VAL A 58 8.20 5.55 1.30
CA VAL A 58 7.45 4.89 2.36
C VAL A 58 7.74 5.55 3.71
N ARG A 59 9.00 5.84 4.01
CA ARG A 59 9.37 6.51 5.26
C ARG A 59 8.77 7.91 5.34
N ALA A 60 8.76 8.65 4.24
CA ALA A 60 8.13 9.96 4.18
C ALA A 60 6.62 9.85 4.46
N ALA A 61 5.93 8.88 3.84
CA ALA A 61 4.52 8.65 4.06
C ALA A 61 4.23 8.29 5.53
N LEU A 62 5.03 7.43 6.13
CA LEU A 62 4.87 7.04 7.53
C LEU A 62 5.04 8.24 8.48
N ARG A 63 6.03 9.09 8.23
CA ARG A 63 6.28 10.27 9.05
C ARG A 63 5.17 11.31 8.91
N GLU A 64 4.78 11.62 7.68
CA GLU A 64 3.77 12.65 7.40
C GLU A 64 2.40 12.27 7.93
N THR A 65 2.03 11.00 7.82
CA THR A 65 0.73 10.50 8.29
C THR A 65 0.72 10.16 9.77
N ARG A 66 1.88 10.01 10.37
CA ARG A 66 2.02 9.48 11.74
C ARG A 66 1.27 8.17 11.90
N ALA A 67 1.43 7.28 10.92
CA ALA A 67 0.70 6.02 10.87
C ALA A 67 1.01 5.15 12.08
N GLU A 68 -0.05 4.67 12.70
CA GLU A 68 0.00 3.74 13.82
C GLU A 68 -0.14 2.30 13.35
N VAL A 69 -0.80 2.11 12.20
CA VAL A 69 -1.07 0.81 11.59
C VAL A 69 -0.81 0.89 10.10
N VAL A 70 -0.18 -0.15 9.56
CA VAL A 70 -0.01 -0.34 8.11
C VAL A 70 -0.72 -1.62 7.71
N ILE A 71 -1.56 -1.53 6.70
CA ILE A 71 -2.25 -2.69 6.12
C ILE A 71 -1.76 -2.82 4.68
N ASP A 72 -1.27 -4.00 4.31
CA ASP A 72 -0.65 -4.24 3.00
C ASP A 72 -1.53 -5.14 2.13
N PHE A 73 -2.02 -4.59 1.02
CA PHE A 73 -2.75 -5.31 -0.04
C PHE A 73 -1.97 -5.33 -1.36
N ALA A 74 -0.70 -4.96 -1.36
CA ALA A 74 0.07 -4.74 -2.58
C ALA A 74 0.67 -6.02 -3.18
N ALA A 75 0.34 -7.19 -2.68
CA ALA A 75 0.82 -8.46 -3.21
C ALA A 75 0.18 -8.80 -4.56
N PHE A 76 0.97 -9.36 -5.48
CA PHE A 76 0.45 -9.92 -6.73
C PHE A 76 -0.20 -11.28 -6.46
N THR A 77 -1.37 -11.53 -7.02
CA THR A 77 -2.17 -12.72 -6.70
C THR A 77 -2.65 -13.52 -7.92
N ASN A 78 -2.29 -13.14 -9.14
CA ASN A 78 -2.67 -13.87 -10.34
C ASN A 78 -1.80 -15.13 -10.51
N VAL A 79 -2.38 -16.30 -10.30
CA VAL A 79 -1.66 -17.58 -10.34
C VAL A 79 -1.04 -17.84 -11.72
N GLY A 80 -1.77 -17.59 -12.80
CA GLY A 80 -1.24 -17.77 -14.15
C GLY A 80 -0.03 -16.88 -14.43
N GLU A 81 -0.11 -15.62 -14.04
CA GLU A 81 1.00 -14.68 -14.17
C GLU A 81 2.21 -15.09 -13.31
N SER A 82 1.97 -15.62 -12.09
CA SER A 82 3.05 -16.05 -11.20
C SER A 82 3.86 -17.22 -11.79
N VAL A 83 3.22 -18.09 -12.55
CA VAL A 83 3.90 -19.20 -13.24
C VAL A 83 4.75 -18.68 -14.39
N GLN A 84 4.26 -17.70 -15.15
CA GLN A 84 4.96 -17.14 -16.30
C GLN A 84 6.04 -16.13 -15.92
N GLN A 85 5.84 -15.41 -14.80
CA GLN A 85 6.73 -14.36 -14.32
C GLN A 85 7.06 -14.54 -12.85
N PRO A 86 7.71 -15.66 -12.45
CA PRO A 86 7.96 -15.94 -11.04
C PRO A 86 8.89 -14.92 -10.38
N GLU A 87 9.84 -14.38 -11.12
CA GLU A 87 10.78 -13.37 -10.60
C GLU A 87 10.06 -12.07 -10.23
N ARG A 88 9.08 -11.65 -11.03
CA ARG A 88 8.26 -10.47 -10.76
C ARG A 88 7.47 -10.64 -9.47
N TYR A 89 6.92 -11.83 -9.23
CA TYR A 89 6.17 -12.14 -8.02
C TYR A 89 7.07 -12.21 -6.79
N HIS A 90 8.26 -12.80 -6.93
CA HIS A 90 9.24 -12.82 -5.85
C HIS A 90 9.69 -11.39 -5.52
N GLU A 91 10.03 -10.58 -6.52
CA GLU A 91 10.44 -9.20 -6.32
C GLU A 91 9.36 -8.41 -5.59
N ASN A 92 8.11 -8.49 -6.01
CA ASN A 92 7.04 -7.72 -5.37
C ASN A 92 6.63 -8.31 -4.03
N ASN A 93 6.35 -9.61 -3.96
CA ASN A 93 5.72 -10.20 -2.78
C ASN A 93 6.70 -10.49 -1.65
N VAL A 94 7.99 -10.60 -1.95
CA VAL A 94 9.02 -10.88 -0.95
C VAL A 94 9.95 -9.69 -0.78
N VAL A 95 10.68 -9.30 -1.83
CA VAL A 95 11.74 -8.29 -1.70
C VAL A 95 11.17 -6.92 -1.34
N ARG A 96 10.13 -6.46 -2.02
CA ARG A 96 9.53 -5.14 -1.74
C ARG A 96 8.79 -5.13 -0.42
N THR A 97 8.19 -6.24 -0.03
CA THR A 97 7.55 -6.35 1.30
C THR A 97 8.58 -6.27 2.41
N GLU A 98 9.74 -6.91 2.26
CA GLU A 98 10.85 -6.73 3.19
C GLU A 98 11.29 -5.27 3.28
N GLY A 99 11.37 -4.58 2.14
CA GLY A 99 11.67 -3.15 2.09
C GLY A 99 10.67 -2.31 2.88
N LEU A 100 9.40 -2.62 2.76
CA LEU A 100 8.33 -1.97 3.53
C LEU A 100 8.54 -2.18 5.04
N LEU A 101 8.81 -3.41 5.46
CA LEU A 101 9.03 -3.73 6.88
C LEU A 101 10.27 -3.00 7.42
N GLN A 102 11.35 -2.92 6.63
CA GLN A 102 12.55 -2.19 7.03
C GLN A 102 12.28 -0.71 7.20
N ALA A 103 11.48 -0.11 6.29
CA ALA A 103 11.08 1.28 6.40
C ALA A 103 10.26 1.54 7.67
N MET A 104 9.35 0.63 8.01
CA MET A 104 8.55 0.70 9.23
C MET A 104 9.42 0.65 10.48
N LEU A 105 10.44 -0.21 10.49
CA LEU A 105 11.39 -0.31 11.62
C LEU A 105 12.21 0.96 11.79
N ALA A 106 12.48 1.70 10.71
CA ALA A 106 13.24 2.94 10.75
C ALA A 106 12.41 4.14 11.23
N GLU A 107 11.10 4.05 11.18
CA GLU A 107 10.17 5.10 11.62
C GLU A 107 9.32 4.62 12.79
#